data_42368986539a674d488d6b5f42e766e3
#
_entry.id   42368986539a674d488d6b5f42e766e3
#
_cell.length_a   1.000
_cell.length_b   1.000
_cell.length_c   1.000
_cell.angle_alpha   90.00
_cell.angle_beta   90.00
_cell.angle_gamma   90.00
#
_symmetry.space_group_name_H-M   'P 1'
#
loop_
_entity.id
_entity.type
_entity.pdbx_description
1 polymer ?
#
loop_
_entity_poly.entity_id
_entity_poly.type
_entity_poly.pdbx_seq_one_letter_code
_entity_poly.pdbx_strand_id
1 'polypeptide(L)'
;GHIELATPVFHIGFLTKIKKLLETVCHNCGKIKANTSDSKFLEALRMRDPKRRFDHIWRLSKDVTICEADPPPDEDEPYAKESSKPTRMHGGCGNAQPTIRKEGITLVGTWKPSKSMMDEMDMQQPEKKTITPQMALNIFRNISHEDVRIMGLSNDYARPEWMVLTVLPVPPPPVRPSVLVGGSTSGQRGEDDLTYKLAEIVRANQNVQRCEQEGAPEHVVREFESLLQYHV
;
A
#
# COMPACT_ATOMS: atom_id res chain seq x y z
N GLY A 1 -1.61 17.63 19.64
CA GLY A 1 -0.79 18.04 18.51
C GLY A 1 -0.54 16.94 17.50
N HIS A 2 0.21 17.26 16.45
CA HIS A 2 0.59 16.33 15.40
C HIS A 2 1.96 16.71 14.82
N ILE A 3 2.59 15.76 14.14
CA ILE A 3 3.81 15.97 13.36
C ILE A 3 3.45 15.72 11.91
N GLU A 4 3.61 16.72 11.05
CA GLU A 4 3.52 16.55 9.61
C GLU A 4 4.82 15.89 9.12
N LEU A 5 4.68 14.72 8.48
CA LEU A 5 5.83 13.98 7.98
C LEU A 5 6.26 14.53 6.62
N ALA A 6 7.56 14.71 6.41
CA ALA A 6 8.14 15.15 5.14
C ALA A 6 7.77 14.21 4.00
N THR A 7 7.87 12.91 4.25
CA THR A 7 7.45 11.87 3.33
C THR A 7 6.48 10.91 4.01
N PRO A 8 5.55 10.28 3.28
CA PRO A 8 4.70 9.25 3.83
C PRO A 8 5.51 8.07 4.36
N VAL A 9 5.03 7.42 5.41
CA VAL A 9 5.61 6.20 5.98
C VAL A 9 4.55 5.12 6.15
N PHE A 10 4.94 3.86 6.09
CA PHE A 10 4.03 2.76 6.40
C PHE A 10 3.73 2.70 7.89
N HIS A 11 2.46 2.54 8.24
CA HIS A 11 2.13 2.15 9.61
C HIS A 11 2.55 0.69 9.82
N ILE A 12 3.52 0.47 10.70
CA ILE A 12 4.14 -0.86 10.89
C ILE A 12 3.13 -1.95 11.26
N GLY A 13 2.13 -1.61 12.07
CA GLY A 13 1.05 -2.52 12.45
C GLY A 13 0.17 -2.97 11.28
N PHE A 14 0.12 -2.19 10.19
CA PHE A 14 -0.64 -2.51 8.99
C PHE A 14 0.21 -3.00 7.83
N LEU A 15 1.53 -3.13 7.96
CA LEU A 15 2.42 -3.49 6.85
C LEU A 15 2.00 -4.80 6.14
N THR A 16 1.58 -5.81 6.90
CA THR A 16 1.08 -7.06 6.35
C THR A 16 -0.25 -6.86 5.59
N LYS A 17 -1.12 -5.98 6.08
CA LYS A 17 -2.39 -5.64 5.42
C LYS A 17 -2.14 -4.81 4.16
N ILE A 18 -1.22 -3.85 4.22
CA ILE A 18 -0.76 -3.06 3.08
C ILE A 18 -0.25 -3.98 1.97
N LYS A 19 0.62 -4.95 2.32
CA LYS A 19 1.11 -5.96 1.37
C LYS A 19 -0.04 -6.70 0.70
N LYS A 20 -0.99 -7.24 1.48
CA LYS A 20 -2.16 -7.95 0.95
C LYS A 20 -3.01 -7.07 0.04
N LEU A 21 -3.20 -5.80 0.39
CA LEU A 21 -3.94 -4.84 -0.46
C LEU A 21 -3.24 -4.60 -1.79
N LEU A 22 -1.93 -4.35 -1.78
CA LEU A 22 -1.12 -4.20 -2.99
C LEU A 22 -1.13 -5.47 -3.86
N GLU A 23 -1.23 -6.66 -3.25
CA GLU A 23 -1.40 -7.93 -3.96
C GLU A 23 -2.83 -8.13 -4.51
N THR A 24 -3.82 -7.39 -4.01
CA THR A 24 -5.22 -7.52 -4.41
C THR A 24 -5.58 -6.58 -5.56
N VAL A 25 -5.01 -5.37 -5.58
CA VAL A 25 -5.35 -4.34 -6.55
C VAL A 25 -4.27 -4.14 -7.59
N CYS A 26 -4.66 -3.62 -8.74
CA CYS A 26 -3.74 -3.24 -9.80
C CYS A 26 -2.96 -1.98 -9.42
N HIS A 27 -1.64 -2.00 -9.61
CA HIS A 27 -0.76 -0.87 -9.29
C HIS A 27 -0.96 0.35 -10.20
N ASN A 28 -1.57 0.16 -11.37
CA ASN A 28 -1.80 1.23 -12.34
C ASN A 28 -3.21 1.83 -12.25
N CYS A 29 -4.25 0.98 -12.31
CA CYS A 29 -5.65 1.45 -12.36
C CYS A 29 -6.39 1.36 -11.02
N GLY A 30 -5.82 0.73 -9.98
CA GLY A 30 -6.43 0.59 -8.66
C GLY A 30 -7.57 -0.42 -8.55
N LYS A 31 -7.99 -1.08 -9.64
CA LYS A 31 -9.06 -2.09 -9.63
C LYS A 31 -8.61 -3.40 -9.00
N ILE A 32 -9.56 -4.15 -8.44
CA ILE A 32 -9.30 -5.51 -7.94
C ILE A 32 -8.84 -6.38 -9.11
N LYS A 33 -7.75 -7.14 -8.96
CA LYS A 33 -7.17 -7.96 -10.04
C LYS A 33 -7.94 -9.25 -10.34
N ALA A 34 -8.70 -9.75 -9.36
CA ALA A 34 -9.51 -10.95 -9.55
C ALA A 34 -10.63 -10.71 -10.56
N ASN A 35 -10.92 -11.71 -11.40
CA ASN A 35 -12.03 -11.62 -12.34
C ASN A 35 -13.37 -11.58 -11.59
N THR A 36 -14.12 -10.52 -11.80
CA THR A 36 -15.42 -10.29 -11.15
C THR A 36 -16.52 -11.23 -11.61
N SER A 37 -16.35 -11.88 -12.78
CA SER A 37 -17.28 -12.86 -13.32
C SER A 37 -17.03 -14.29 -12.82
N ASP A 38 -15.94 -14.52 -12.07
CA ASP A 38 -15.62 -15.85 -11.52
C ASP A 38 -16.65 -16.24 -10.44
N SER A 39 -17.14 -17.48 -10.49
CA SER A 39 -18.05 -18.03 -9.50
C SER A 39 -17.53 -17.92 -8.07
N LYS A 40 -16.22 -18.13 -7.87
CA LYS A 40 -15.55 -18.00 -6.58
C LYS A 40 -15.53 -16.55 -6.08
N PHE A 41 -15.41 -15.59 -6.99
CA PHE A 41 -15.49 -14.17 -6.63
C PHE A 41 -16.93 -13.80 -6.21
N LEU A 42 -17.93 -14.27 -6.94
CA LEU A 42 -19.34 -14.08 -6.58
C LEU A 42 -19.69 -14.74 -5.24
N GLU A 43 -19.11 -15.89 -4.93
CA GLU A 43 -19.23 -16.52 -3.61
C GLU A 43 -18.61 -15.65 -2.52
N ALA A 44 -17.43 -15.08 -2.76
CA ALA A 44 -16.79 -14.17 -1.82
C ALA A 44 -17.67 -12.96 -1.51
N LEU A 45 -18.38 -12.39 -2.49
CA LEU A 45 -19.30 -11.27 -2.28
C LEU A 45 -20.48 -11.59 -1.35
N ARG A 46 -20.92 -12.86 -1.30
CA ARG A 46 -22.00 -13.32 -0.41
C ARG A 46 -21.56 -13.46 1.05
N MET A 47 -20.25 -13.43 1.31
CA MET A 47 -19.74 -13.55 2.68
C MET A 47 -20.07 -12.30 3.49
N ARG A 48 -20.76 -12.48 4.63
CA ARG A 48 -21.11 -11.37 5.53
C ARG A 48 -19.90 -10.86 6.33
N ASP A 49 -18.97 -11.76 6.70
CA ASP A 49 -17.78 -11.42 7.47
C ASP A 49 -16.77 -10.68 6.57
N PRO A 50 -16.49 -9.39 6.83
CA PRO A 50 -15.60 -8.57 6.02
C PRO A 50 -14.16 -9.11 5.97
N LYS A 51 -13.67 -9.69 7.08
CA LYS A 51 -12.33 -10.25 7.19
C LYS A 51 -12.16 -11.47 6.31
N ARG A 52 -13.12 -12.39 6.36
CA ARG A 52 -13.12 -13.61 5.52
C ARG A 52 -13.30 -13.24 4.05
N ARG A 53 -14.18 -12.30 3.73
CA ARG A 53 -14.37 -11.80 2.37
C ARG A 53 -13.07 -11.24 1.79
N PHE A 54 -12.37 -10.38 2.55
CA PHE A 54 -11.08 -9.84 2.13
C PHE A 54 -10.04 -10.93 1.86
N ASP A 55 -9.88 -11.88 2.79
CA ASP A 55 -8.91 -12.96 2.62
C ASP A 55 -9.23 -13.86 1.43
N HIS A 56 -10.51 -14.04 1.10
CA HIS A 56 -10.92 -14.81 -0.07
C HIS A 56 -10.58 -14.08 -1.37
N ILE A 57 -10.96 -12.81 -1.48
CA ILE A 57 -10.64 -11.96 -2.64
C ILE A 57 -9.11 -11.84 -2.83
N TRP A 58 -8.36 -11.64 -1.76
CA TRP A 58 -6.91 -11.61 -1.81
C TRP A 58 -6.32 -12.90 -2.38
N ARG A 59 -6.80 -14.07 -1.97
CA ARG A 59 -6.32 -15.36 -2.49
C ARG A 59 -6.58 -15.51 -3.99
N LEU A 60 -7.69 -15.00 -4.49
CA LEU A 60 -8.02 -15.00 -5.93
C LEU A 60 -7.15 -14.03 -6.72
N SER A 61 -6.74 -12.92 -6.10
CA SER A 61 -6.01 -11.84 -6.78
C SER A 61 -4.49 -11.98 -6.72
N LYS A 62 -3.92 -12.57 -5.67
CA LYS A 62 -2.47 -12.53 -5.37
C LYS A 62 -1.59 -13.11 -6.48
N ASP A 63 -2.09 -14.13 -7.19
CA ASP A 63 -1.35 -14.85 -8.22
C ASP A 63 -1.58 -14.29 -9.64
N VAL A 64 -2.45 -13.29 -9.76
CA VAL A 64 -2.73 -12.59 -11.03
C VAL A 64 -1.56 -11.65 -11.35
N THR A 65 -0.88 -11.93 -12.45
CA THR A 65 0.32 -11.19 -12.89
C THR A 65 0.05 -10.14 -13.96
N ILE A 66 -1.13 -10.14 -14.54
CA ILE A 66 -1.57 -9.17 -15.57
C ILE A 66 -2.95 -8.65 -15.18
N CYS A 67 -3.14 -7.34 -15.23
CA CYS A 67 -4.45 -6.73 -15.06
C CYS A 67 -5.19 -6.84 -16.39
N GLU A 68 -6.05 -7.86 -16.54
CA GLU A 68 -6.72 -8.16 -17.81
C GLU A 68 -7.59 -6.97 -18.28
N ALA A 69 -7.35 -6.52 -19.49
CA ALA A 69 -8.20 -5.52 -20.16
C ALA A 69 -9.41 -6.20 -20.79
N ASP A 70 -10.51 -5.48 -20.88
CA ASP A 70 -11.67 -5.98 -21.64
C ASP A 70 -11.29 -6.08 -23.11
N PRO A 71 -11.73 -7.12 -23.84
CA PRO A 71 -11.53 -7.21 -25.26
C PRO A 71 -12.20 -6.01 -25.96
N PRO A 72 -11.59 -5.48 -27.03
CA PRO A 72 -12.25 -4.44 -27.82
C PRO A 72 -13.59 -4.97 -28.33
N PRO A 73 -14.63 -4.11 -28.45
CA PRO A 73 -15.88 -4.53 -29.06
C PRO A 73 -15.59 -4.99 -30.49
N ASP A 74 -16.07 -6.19 -30.83
CA ASP A 74 -15.95 -6.72 -32.20
C ASP A 74 -16.71 -5.81 -33.18
N GLU A 75 -15.96 -5.07 -33.99
CA GLU A 75 -16.52 -4.17 -35.00
C GLU A 75 -17.24 -4.93 -36.15
N ASP A 76 -17.02 -6.26 -36.27
CA ASP A 76 -17.50 -7.09 -37.36
C ASP A 76 -18.79 -7.88 -37.05
N GLU A 77 -19.39 -7.80 -35.86
CA GLU A 77 -20.68 -8.44 -35.58
C GLU A 77 -21.84 -7.41 -35.46
N PRO A 78 -22.49 -6.99 -36.59
CA PRO A 78 -23.64 -6.09 -36.54
C PRO A 78 -24.92 -6.72 -35.95
N TYR A 79 -24.89 -8.01 -35.64
CA TYR A 79 -26.00 -8.76 -35.04
C TYR A 79 -25.47 -9.74 -33.95
N ALA A 80 -24.95 -9.21 -32.85
CA ALA A 80 -24.76 -10.03 -31.67
C ALA A 80 -26.13 -10.53 -31.18
N LYS A 81 -26.39 -11.85 -31.41
CA LYS A 81 -27.55 -12.53 -30.86
C LYS A 81 -27.60 -12.29 -29.35
N GLU A 82 -28.75 -11.88 -28.85
CA GLU A 82 -29.09 -11.62 -27.43
C GLU A 82 -28.72 -12.74 -26.43
N SER A 83 -28.08 -13.81 -26.88
CA SER A 83 -27.74 -14.98 -26.07
C SER A 83 -26.31 -15.00 -25.50
N SER A 84 -25.40 -14.15 -25.94
CA SER A 84 -24.10 -13.99 -25.30
C SER A 84 -24.14 -12.74 -24.41
N LYS A 85 -24.45 -12.95 -23.11
CA LYS A 85 -24.18 -11.91 -22.08
C LYS A 85 -22.76 -11.44 -22.29
N PRO A 86 -22.52 -10.12 -22.49
CA PRO A 86 -21.18 -9.62 -22.60
C PRO A 86 -20.45 -10.10 -21.34
N THR A 87 -19.42 -10.91 -21.53
CA THR A 87 -18.56 -11.32 -20.43
C THR A 87 -17.91 -10.02 -19.97
N ARG A 88 -18.53 -9.34 -19.01
CA ARG A 88 -17.97 -8.15 -18.37
C ARG A 88 -16.70 -8.62 -17.69
N MET A 89 -15.63 -8.50 -18.40
CA MET A 89 -14.32 -8.67 -17.83
C MET A 89 -14.03 -7.47 -16.91
N HIS A 90 -12.95 -7.54 -16.24
CA HIS A 90 -12.56 -6.65 -15.15
C HIS A 90 -12.44 -5.15 -15.56
N GLY A 91 -12.45 -4.79 -16.84
CA GLY A 91 -12.17 -3.42 -17.31
C GLY A 91 -10.77 -2.96 -16.92
N GLY A 92 -9.82 -3.88 -16.85
CA GLY A 92 -8.46 -3.62 -16.43
C GLY A 92 -7.64 -2.84 -17.45
N CYS A 93 -6.38 -2.58 -17.12
CA CYS A 93 -5.48 -1.73 -17.91
C CYS A 93 -4.46 -2.49 -18.76
N GLY A 94 -4.44 -3.81 -18.75
CA GLY A 94 -3.49 -4.65 -19.49
C GLY A 94 -2.07 -4.72 -18.90
N ASN A 95 -1.77 -3.96 -17.85
CA ASN A 95 -0.41 -3.85 -17.31
C ASN A 95 0.00 -5.06 -16.46
N ALA A 96 1.29 -5.43 -16.58
CA ALA A 96 1.92 -6.44 -15.74
C ALA A 96 1.97 -5.98 -14.26
N GLN A 97 1.72 -6.93 -13.37
CA GLN A 97 1.66 -6.70 -11.93
C GLN A 97 2.81 -7.40 -11.21
N PRO A 98 3.39 -6.76 -10.18
CA PRO A 98 4.51 -7.33 -9.44
C PRO A 98 4.07 -8.43 -8.48
N THR A 99 4.98 -9.35 -8.21
CA THR A 99 4.92 -10.22 -7.04
C THR A 99 5.56 -9.47 -5.86
N ILE A 100 4.85 -9.33 -4.74
CA ILE A 100 5.29 -8.51 -3.62
C ILE A 100 5.85 -9.38 -2.50
N ARG A 101 7.03 -9.02 -2.01
CA ARG A 101 7.65 -9.61 -0.83
C ARG A 101 7.88 -8.56 0.24
N LYS A 102 7.76 -8.98 1.50
CA LYS A 102 8.11 -8.16 2.66
C LYS A 102 9.54 -8.51 3.06
N GLU A 103 10.40 -7.50 3.14
CA GLU A 103 11.78 -7.59 3.59
C GLU A 103 11.97 -6.63 4.78
N GLY A 104 11.89 -7.16 6.01
CA GLY A 104 11.88 -6.33 7.22
C GLY A 104 10.69 -5.38 7.26
N ILE A 105 10.96 -4.09 7.24
CA ILE A 105 9.96 -3.00 7.22
C ILE A 105 9.68 -2.48 5.81
N THR A 106 10.34 -3.02 4.78
CA THR A 106 10.19 -2.61 3.38
C THR A 106 9.38 -3.61 2.58
N LEU A 107 8.80 -3.13 1.48
CA LEU A 107 8.10 -3.96 0.51
C LEU A 107 8.84 -3.91 -0.83
N VAL A 108 9.07 -5.09 -1.42
CA VAL A 108 9.77 -5.23 -2.69
C VAL A 108 8.85 -5.88 -3.71
N GLY A 109 8.66 -5.21 -4.84
CA GLY A 109 7.94 -5.71 -5.99
C GLY A 109 8.91 -6.33 -7.00
N THR A 110 8.56 -7.48 -7.55
CA THR A 110 9.30 -8.15 -8.63
C THR A 110 8.39 -8.30 -9.84
N TRP A 111 8.75 -7.63 -10.93
CA TRP A 111 8.06 -7.76 -12.22
C TRP A 111 8.72 -8.84 -13.06
N LYS A 112 7.94 -9.79 -13.51
CA LYS A 112 8.42 -10.81 -14.44
C LYS A 112 8.21 -10.30 -15.87
N PRO A 113 9.18 -10.49 -16.79
CA PRO A 113 8.98 -10.15 -18.19
C PRO A 113 7.84 -10.97 -18.78
N SER A 114 7.06 -10.37 -19.67
CA SER A 114 5.98 -11.07 -20.39
C SER A 114 6.56 -12.14 -21.31
N LYS A 115 5.88 -13.30 -21.41
CA LYS A 115 6.31 -14.39 -22.32
C LYS A 115 6.42 -13.96 -23.79
N SER A 116 5.63 -12.97 -24.22
CA SER A 116 5.70 -12.41 -25.57
C SER A 116 6.98 -11.61 -25.87
N MET A 117 7.68 -11.13 -24.85
CA MET A 117 8.97 -10.46 -24.99
C MET A 117 10.17 -11.43 -24.86
N MET A 118 9.91 -12.70 -24.48
CA MET A 118 10.98 -13.70 -24.35
C MET A 118 11.47 -14.25 -25.69
N ASP A 119 10.69 -14.09 -26.76
CA ASP A 119 11.04 -14.65 -28.09
C ASP A 119 11.98 -13.75 -28.91
N GLU A 120 12.24 -12.50 -28.52
CA GLU A 120 13.00 -11.58 -29.39
C GLU A 120 14.35 -11.13 -28.90
N MET A 121 14.71 -11.18 -27.62
CA MET A 121 16.09 -10.87 -27.18
C MET A 121 16.33 -11.20 -25.70
N ASP A 122 17.45 -11.87 -25.43
CA ASP A 122 18.16 -11.98 -24.15
C ASP A 122 17.32 -12.08 -22.86
N MET A 123 17.63 -13.06 -22.05
CA MET A 123 17.14 -13.28 -20.68
C MET A 123 17.07 -11.99 -19.87
N GLN A 124 16.01 -11.22 -20.04
CA GLN A 124 15.79 -10.06 -19.18
C GLN A 124 15.53 -10.55 -17.76
N GLN A 125 16.43 -10.19 -16.87
CA GLN A 125 16.27 -10.49 -15.45
C GLN A 125 15.01 -9.83 -14.89
N PRO A 126 14.31 -10.49 -13.96
CA PRO A 126 13.14 -9.90 -13.33
C PRO A 126 13.51 -8.58 -12.65
N GLU A 127 12.79 -7.52 -12.98
CA GLU A 127 13.02 -6.21 -12.39
C GLU A 127 12.56 -6.20 -10.94
N LYS A 128 13.48 -5.93 -10.02
CA LYS A 128 13.18 -5.74 -8.60
C LYS A 128 13.17 -4.26 -8.27
N LYS A 129 12.08 -3.79 -7.68
CA LYS A 129 11.93 -2.40 -7.25
C LYS A 129 11.30 -2.32 -5.86
N THR A 130 11.85 -1.48 -5.01
CA THR A 130 11.25 -1.18 -3.70
C THR A 130 9.98 -0.39 -3.89
N ILE A 131 8.90 -0.84 -3.24
CA ILE A 131 7.63 -0.11 -3.22
C ILE A 131 7.69 0.89 -2.07
N THR A 132 7.79 2.17 -2.42
CA THR A 132 7.82 3.24 -1.44
C THR A 132 6.43 3.49 -0.83
N PRO A 133 6.33 4.06 0.38
CA PRO A 133 5.05 4.44 0.96
C PRO A 133 4.27 5.43 0.08
N GLN A 134 4.96 6.33 -0.61
CA GLN A 134 4.34 7.27 -1.56
C GLN A 134 3.70 6.54 -2.75
N MET A 135 4.38 5.52 -3.31
CA MET A 135 3.80 4.70 -4.39
C MET A 135 2.55 3.96 -3.90
N ALA A 136 2.63 3.34 -2.73
CA ALA A 136 1.48 2.65 -2.14
C ALA A 136 0.30 3.59 -1.88
N LEU A 137 0.56 4.80 -1.38
CA LEU A 137 -0.45 5.83 -1.16
C LEU A 137 -1.16 6.22 -2.46
N ASN A 138 -0.40 6.41 -3.54
CA ASN A 138 -0.95 6.75 -4.86
C ASN A 138 -1.82 5.61 -5.40
N ILE A 139 -1.38 4.35 -5.28
CA ILE A 139 -2.16 3.17 -5.68
C ILE A 139 -3.47 3.11 -4.89
N PHE A 140 -3.42 3.30 -3.57
CA PHE A 140 -4.59 3.20 -2.71
C PHE A 140 -5.62 4.31 -2.95
N ARG A 141 -5.18 5.52 -3.31
CA ARG A 141 -6.06 6.63 -3.69
C ARG A 141 -6.86 6.34 -4.96
N ASN A 142 -6.31 5.51 -5.86
CA ASN A 142 -6.98 5.13 -7.11
C ASN A 142 -8.03 4.03 -6.90
N ILE A 143 -8.13 3.42 -5.72
CA ILE A 143 -9.14 2.38 -5.43
C ILE A 143 -10.52 3.03 -5.34
N SER A 144 -11.47 2.50 -6.11
CA SER A 144 -12.84 3.00 -6.12
C SER A 144 -13.56 2.76 -4.78
N HIS A 145 -14.54 3.59 -4.48
CA HIS A 145 -15.39 3.41 -3.29
C HIS A 145 -16.13 2.06 -3.29
N GLU A 146 -16.47 1.55 -4.46
CA GLU A 146 -17.12 0.26 -4.64
C GLU A 146 -16.15 -0.88 -4.32
N ASP A 147 -14.93 -0.85 -4.86
CA ASP A 147 -13.91 -1.86 -4.60
C ASP A 147 -13.52 -1.92 -3.11
N VAL A 148 -13.47 -0.77 -2.44
CA VAL A 148 -13.26 -0.71 -0.97
C VAL A 148 -14.34 -1.52 -0.24
N ARG A 149 -15.62 -1.35 -0.60
CA ARG A 149 -16.74 -2.11 0.00
C ARG A 149 -16.68 -3.59 -0.35
N ILE A 150 -16.39 -3.91 -1.61
CA ILE A 150 -16.21 -5.28 -2.10
C ILE A 150 -15.14 -6.00 -1.27
N MET A 151 -14.00 -5.37 -1.05
CA MET A 151 -12.91 -5.91 -0.22
C MET A 151 -13.26 -6.01 1.27
N GLY A 152 -14.44 -5.58 1.70
CA GLY A 152 -14.84 -5.63 3.11
C GLY A 152 -14.18 -4.55 3.97
N LEU A 153 -13.74 -3.47 3.36
CA LEU A 153 -13.27 -2.26 4.02
C LEU A 153 -14.40 -1.21 4.10
N SER A 154 -14.20 -0.14 4.82
CA SER A 154 -15.16 0.96 4.96
C SER A 154 -14.60 2.24 4.38
N ASN A 155 -15.41 2.96 3.61
CA ASN A 155 -15.03 4.28 3.10
C ASN A 155 -14.99 5.35 4.20
N ASP A 156 -15.73 5.15 5.29
CA ASP A 156 -15.86 6.13 6.37
C ASP A 156 -14.83 5.92 7.48
N TYR A 157 -14.38 4.66 7.72
CA TYR A 157 -13.57 4.31 8.88
C TYR A 157 -12.28 3.54 8.56
N ALA A 158 -12.14 2.97 7.37
CA ALA A 158 -11.05 2.05 7.05
C ALA A 158 -10.64 2.11 5.57
N ARG A 159 -10.37 3.30 5.07
CA ARG A 159 -9.83 3.45 3.72
C ARG A 159 -8.38 2.96 3.64
N PRO A 160 -8.00 2.28 2.52
CA PRO A 160 -6.65 1.75 2.34
C PRO A 160 -5.54 2.78 2.52
N GLU A 161 -5.71 3.98 1.99
CA GLU A 161 -4.72 5.06 2.05
C GLU A 161 -4.40 5.53 3.46
N TRP A 162 -5.29 5.33 4.44
CA TRP A 162 -5.05 5.72 5.83
C TRP A 162 -4.07 4.79 6.57
N MET A 163 -3.70 3.65 5.96
CA MET A 163 -2.67 2.77 6.50
C MET A 163 -1.25 3.27 6.19
N VAL A 164 -1.15 4.29 5.35
CA VAL A 164 0.09 5.03 5.05
C VAL A 164 -0.01 6.36 5.76
N LEU A 165 0.92 6.62 6.68
CA LEU A 165 0.90 7.81 7.53
C LEU A 165 1.56 8.98 6.81
N THR A 166 0.86 10.10 6.75
CA THR A 166 1.39 11.41 6.33
C THR A 166 1.48 12.37 7.50
N VAL A 167 0.71 12.11 8.55
CA VAL A 167 0.65 12.89 9.79
C VAL A 167 0.68 11.93 10.97
N LEU A 168 1.54 12.21 11.94
CA LEU A 168 1.64 11.43 13.17
C LEU A 168 0.97 12.18 14.32
N PRO A 169 -0.06 11.61 14.97
CA PRO A 169 -0.64 12.20 16.17
C PRO A 169 0.33 12.12 17.34
N VAL A 170 0.45 13.20 18.10
CA VAL A 170 1.34 13.30 19.27
C VAL A 170 0.52 13.05 20.54
N PRO A 171 0.86 12.01 21.35
CA PRO A 171 0.17 11.77 22.60
C PRO A 171 0.35 12.97 23.57
N PRO A 172 -0.71 13.37 24.27
CA PRO A 172 -0.64 14.49 25.21
C PRO A 172 0.21 14.14 26.45
N PRO A 173 0.68 15.17 27.22
CA PRO A 173 1.53 14.97 28.39
C PRO A 173 1.04 13.94 29.42
N PRO A 174 -0.27 13.78 29.71
CA PRO A 174 -0.73 12.74 30.63
C PRO A 174 -0.41 11.31 30.20
N VAL A 175 -0.26 11.05 28.89
CA VAL A 175 0.11 9.72 28.34
C VAL A 175 1.61 9.47 28.47
N ARG A 176 2.43 10.53 28.52
CA ARG A 176 3.89 10.49 28.63
C ARG A 176 4.38 11.43 29.74
N PRO A 177 4.00 11.19 31.01
CA PRO A 177 4.30 12.08 32.09
C PRO A 177 5.80 12.11 32.39
N SER A 178 6.33 13.30 32.75
CA SER A 178 7.66 13.42 33.31
C SER A 178 7.64 13.03 34.78
N VAL A 179 8.60 12.18 35.21
CA VAL A 179 8.70 11.65 36.56
C VAL A 179 9.94 12.15 37.28
N LEU A 180 9.86 12.28 38.60
CA LEU A 180 11.02 12.60 39.43
C LEU A 180 11.89 11.36 39.59
N VAL A 181 13.19 11.46 39.22
CA VAL A 181 14.16 10.39 39.38
C VAL A 181 14.77 10.46 40.78
N GLY A 182 14.71 9.36 41.55
CA GLY A 182 15.38 9.26 42.82
C GLY A 182 14.57 9.60 44.08
N GLY A 183 13.24 9.80 44.00
CA GLY A 183 12.36 9.85 45.20
C GLY A 183 12.58 11.02 46.16
N SER A 184 13.45 11.99 45.86
CA SER A 184 13.65 13.20 46.69
C SER A 184 12.95 14.41 46.06
N THR A 185 12.42 15.30 46.91
CA THR A 185 11.71 16.50 46.51
C THR A 185 12.56 17.50 45.70
N SER A 186 13.86 17.31 45.59
CA SER A 186 14.82 18.08 44.78
C SER A 186 15.42 17.31 43.61
N GLY A 187 14.85 16.16 43.25
CA GLY A 187 15.38 15.26 42.24
C GLY A 187 15.28 15.82 40.83
N GLN A 188 16.21 15.39 39.99
CA GLN A 188 16.17 15.68 38.54
C GLN A 188 14.93 15.04 37.93
N ARG A 189 14.24 15.79 37.06
CA ARG A 189 13.05 15.32 36.36
C ARG A 189 13.45 14.54 35.10
N GLY A 190 13.00 13.31 34.98
CA GLY A 190 13.19 12.48 33.80
C GLY A 190 11.95 12.51 32.92
N GLU A 191 12.14 12.51 31.62
CA GLU A 191 11.07 12.38 30.64
C GLU A 191 10.78 10.91 30.29
N ASP A 192 9.54 10.64 29.84
CA ASP A 192 9.15 9.32 29.36
C ASP A 192 9.88 8.97 28.06
N ASP A 193 10.12 7.68 27.83
CA ASP A 193 10.73 7.13 26.61
C ASP A 193 9.98 7.54 25.34
N LEU A 194 8.64 7.69 25.41
CA LEU A 194 7.82 8.20 24.29
C LEU A 194 8.22 9.62 23.91
N THR A 195 8.60 10.46 24.87
CA THR A 195 9.05 11.83 24.58
C THR A 195 10.38 11.84 23.84
N TYR A 196 11.33 10.98 24.24
CA TYR A 196 12.59 10.83 23.53
C TYR A 196 12.38 10.29 22.12
N LYS A 197 11.48 9.31 21.95
CA LYS A 197 11.16 8.76 20.64
C LYS A 197 10.53 9.81 19.70
N LEU A 198 9.62 10.63 20.21
CA LEU A 198 9.06 11.75 19.44
C LEU A 198 10.14 12.77 19.01
N ALA A 199 11.11 13.04 19.88
CA ALA A 199 12.24 13.89 19.53
C ALA A 199 13.11 13.31 18.40
N GLU A 200 13.34 11.98 18.40
CA GLU A 200 14.05 11.27 17.32
C GLU A 200 13.27 11.38 16.00
N ILE A 201 11.96 11.16 16.03
CA ILE A 201 11.08 11.31 14.84
C ILE A 201 11.17 12.73 14.29
N VAL A 202 11.08 13.75 15.13
CA VAL A 202 11.18 15.16 14.67
C VAL A 202 12.53 15.42 14.01
N ARG A 203 13.64 14.95 14.60
CA ARG A 203 14.99 15.10 14.02
C ARG A 203 15.12 14.38 12.68
N ALA A 204 14.66 13.12 12.60
CA ALA A 204 14.68 12.36 11.36
C ALA A 204 13.84 13.05 10.27
N ASN A 205 12.66 13.56 10.62
CA ASN A 205 11.78 14.29 9.72
C ASN A 205 12.42 15.58 9.19
N GLN A 206 13.07 16.36 10.06
CA GLN A 206 13.81 17.57 9.67
C GLN A 206 14.99 17.26 8.75
N ASN A 207 15.67 16.13 8.96
CA ASN A 207 16.76 15.71 8.08
C ASN A 207 16.26 15.38 6.67
N VAL A 208 15.13 14.68 6.54
CA VAL A 208 14.49 14.43 5.23
C VAL A 208 14.14 15.75 4.55
N GLN A 209 13.44 16.66 5.25
CA GLN A 209 13.07 17.97 4.71
C GLN A 209 14.28 18.76 4.22
N ARG A 210 15.35 18.78 5.00
CA ARG A 210 16.58 19.48 4.63
C ARG A 210 17.23 18.89 3.39
N CYS A 211 17.34 17.55 3.32
CA CYS A 211 17.91 16.88 2.16
C CYS A 211 17.13 17.14 0.87
N GLU A 212 15.79 17.19 0.95
CA GLU A 212 14.93 17.54 -0.18
C GLU A 212 15.15 19.00 -0.61
N GLN A 213 15.21 19.94 0.35
CA GLN A 213 15.43 21.37 0.07
C GLN A 213 16.81 21.67 -0.52
N GLU A 214 17.83 20.96 -0.06
CA GLU A 214 19.21 21.09 -0.55
C GLU A 214 19.46 20.34 -1.87
N GLY A 215 18.47 19.57 -2.36
CA GLY A 215 18.61 18.80 -3.60
C GLY A 215 19.64 17.67 -3.48
N ALA A 216 19.69 17.01 -2.32
CA ALA A 216 20.62 15.91 -2.07
C ALA A 216 20.43 14.74 -3.06
N PRO A 217 21.46 13.93 -3.34
CA PRO A 217 21.35 12.77 -4.20
C PRO A 217 20.29 11.78 -3.68
N GLU A 218 19.57 11.13 -4.61
CA GLU A 218 18.42 10.25 -4.28
C GLU A 218 18.76 9.14 -3.27
N HIS A 219 19.97 8.57 -3.35
CA HIS A 219 20.37 7.51 -2.40
C HIS A 219 20.49 8.04 -0.97
N VAL A 220 20.93 9.29 -0.78
CA VAL A 220 21.02 9.93 0.55
C VAL A 220 19.61 10.22 1.09
N VAL A 221 18.72 10.76 0.25
CA VAL A 221 17.33 10.99 0.64
C VAL A 221 16.68 9.69 1.09
N ARG A 222 16.85 8.59 0.33
CA ARG A 222 16.31 7.26 0.68
C ARG A 222 16.84 6.72 2.00
N GLU A 223 18.08 6.99 2.37
CA GLU A 223 18.62 6.57 3.67
C GLU A 223 17.91 7.30 4.81
N PHE A 224 17.70 8.62 4.69
CA PHE A 224 16.97 9.40 5.69
C PHE A 224 15.48 9.03 5.74
N GLU A 225 14.84 8.76 4.60
CA GLU A 225 13.47 8.24 4.56
C GLU A 225 13.36 6.88 5.27
N SER A 226 14.33 5.99 5.06
CA SER A 226 14.39 4.69 5.74
C SER A 226 14.56 4.84 7.25
N LEU A 227 15.38 5.81 7.69
CA LEU A 227 15.56 6.14 9.09
C LEU A 227 14.27 6.70 9.70
N LEU A 228 13.57 7.60 9.00
CA LEU A 228 12.27 8.12 9.42
C LEU A 228 11.25 6.98 9.56
N GLN A 229 11.17 6.08 8.56
CA GLN A 229 10.30 4.89 8.61
C GLN A 229 10.61 3.98 9.80
N TYR A 230 11.87 3.87 10.18
CA TYR A 230 12.29 3.08 11.36
C TYR A 230 11.85 3.72 12.68
N HIS A 231 11.90 5.05 12.77
CA HIS A 231 11.55 5.76 14.00
C HIS A 231 10.04 5.87 14.23
N VAL A 232 9.23 5.97 13.16
CA VAL A 232 7.77 6.02 13.22
C VAL A 232 7.16 4.63 13.34
#